data_d7fd0344afe7ea010122207afa3f7313
#
_entry.id   d7fd0344afe7ea010122207afa3f7313
#
_cell.length_a   1.000
_cell.length_b   1.000
_cell.length_c   1.000
_cell.angle_alpha   90.00
_cell.angle_beta   90.00
_cell.angle_gamma   90.00
#
_symmetry.space_group_name_H-M   'P 1'
#
loop_
_entity.id
_entity.type
_entity.pdbx_description
1 polymer ?
#
loop_
_entity_poly.entity_id
_entity_poly.type
_entity_poly.pdbx_seq_one_letter_code
_entity_poly.pdbx_strand_id
1 'polypeptide(L)'
;MQPLNTELILIRITGEDRPGLTASVTEILAKYDATILDIGQADIHNTLSLGILCKTEEQHSGFIMKELLFKASSLGVTVRFYPITTKEYEDWVNMQGKNRYILTLLGRKLSARQISAVTRILAEQGMNIDAIKRLTGRIPLDECDTKTRACIEFSVRGTPKDRIAMQEQLMQL
;
A
#
# COMPACT_ATOMS: atom_id res chain seq x y z
N MET A 1 2.84 15.60 35.11
CA MET A 1 2.66 14.45 34.23
C MET A 1 3.92 14.33 33.39
N GLN A 2 4.66 13.23 33.53
CA GLN A 2 5.76 12.94 32.61
C GLN A 2 5.18 12.74 31.22
N PRO A 3 5.81 13.26 30.15
CA PRO A 3 5.35 12.97 28.81
C PRO A 3 5.44 11.45 28.59
N LEU A 4 4.32 10.82 28.25
CA LEU A 4 4.29 9.41 27.90
C LEU A 4 5.21 9.23 26.68
N ASN A 5 6.29 8.46 26.85
CA ASN A 5 7.15 8.07 25.74
C ASN A 5 6.30 7.26 24.76
N THR A 6 6.25 7.69 23.52
CA THR A 6 5.50 7.03 22.48
C THR A 6 6.43 6.51 21.38
N GLU A 7 6.11 5.36 20.83
CA GLU A 7 6.82 4.74 19.72
C GLU A 7 5.94 4.68 18.47
N LEU A 8 6.58 4.77 17.32
CA LEU A 8 5.96 4.57 16.02
C LEU A 8 6.45 3.24 15.45
N ILE A 9 5.52 2.39 15.05
CA ILE A 9 5.82 1.05 14.54
C ILE A 9 5.08 0.84 13.23
N LEU A 10 5.83 0.52 12.17
CA LEU A 10 5.26 -0.02 10.95
C LEU A 10 5.18 -1.53 11.06
N ILE A 11 3.96 -2.05 11.03
CA ILE A 11 3.66 -3.48 11.07
C ILE A 11 3.35 -3.93 9.65
N ARG A 12 4.06 -4.95 9.16
CA ARG A 12 3.77 -5.58 7.87
C ARG A 12 3.39 -7.03 8.07
N ILE A 13 2.25 -7.41 7.50
CA ILE A 13 1.73 -8.78 7.56
C ILE A 13 1.54 -9.28 6.14
N THR A 14 2.07 -10.46 5.86
CA THR A 14 1.96 -11.12 4.56
C THR A 14 1.62 -12.58 4.73
N GLY A 15 0.77 -13.11 3.87
CA GLY A 15 0.38 -14.52 3.87
C GLY A 15 -0.90 -14.76 3.11
N GLU A 16 -1.48 -15.93 3.26
CA GLU A 16 -2.75 -16.27 2.66
C GLU A 16 -3.89 -15.44 3.28
N ASP A 17 -4.70 -14.82 2.42
CA ASP A 17 -5.84 -14.02 2.88
C ASP A 17 -6.93 -14.90 3.46
N ARG A 18 -7.49 -14.46 4.60
CA ARG A 18 -8.60 -15.14 5.29
C ARG A 18 -9.53 -14.11 5.90
N PRO A 19 -10.84 -14.37 5.89
CA PRO A 19 -11.79 -13.55 6.64
C PRO A 19 -11.40 -13.42 8.11
N GLY A 20 -11.41 -12.19 8.64
CA GLY A 20 -11.11 -11.91 10.04
C GLY A 20 -9.63 -11.69 10.38
N LEU A 21 -8.69 -11.84 9.43
CA LEU A 21 -7.27 -11.59 9.69
C LEU A 21 -7.03 -10.15 10.12
N THR A 22 -7.48 -9.19 9.33
CA THR A 22 -7.33 -7.75 9.65
C THR A 22 -8.06 -7.39 10.94
N ALA A 23 -9.25 -7.95 11.19
CA ALA A 23 -9.98 -7.76 12.45
C ALA A 23 -9.15 -8.24 13.65
N SER A 24 -8.59 -9.44 13.59
CA SER A 24 -7.77 -9.99 14.66
C SER A 24 -6.52 -9.14 14.98
N VAL A 25 -5.91 -8.55 13.95
CA VAL A 25 -4.75 -7.68 14.11
C VAL A 25 -5.15 -6.36 14.75
N THR A 26 -6.22 -5.73 14.26
CA THR A 26 -6.69 -4.44 14.78
C THR A 26 -7.28 -4.56 16.18
N GLU A 27 -7.89 -5.68 16.55
CA GLU A 27 -8.32 -5.97 17.92
C GLU A 27 -7.16 -5.96 18.92
N ILE A 28 -6.00 -6.53 18.54
CA ILE A 28 -4.79 -6.48 19.38
C ILE A 28 -4.32 -5.04 19.56
N LEU A 29 -4.30 -4.25 18.49
CA LEU A 29 -3.92 -2.83 18.58
C LEU A 29 -4.90 -2.03 19.44
N ALA A 30 -6.20 -2.28 19.30
CA ALA A 30 -7.26 -1.64 20.08
C ALA A 30 -7.15 -1.94 21.58
N LYS A 31 -6.76 -3.17 21.95
CA LYS A 31 -6.56 -3.59 23.36
C LYS A 31 -5.54 -2.71 24.10
N TYR A 32 -4.59 -2.14 23.37
CA TYR A 32 -3.52 -1.29 23.90
C TYR A 32 -3.69 0.18 23.53
N ASP A 33 -4.88 0.60 23.10
CA ASP A 33 -5.21 1.97 22.69
C ASP A 33 -4.21 2.57 21.66
N ALA A 34 -3.66 1.70 20.79
CA ALA A 34 -2.74 2.13 19.75
C ALA A 34 -3.48 3.00 18.70
N THR A 35 -2.91 4.14 18.35
CA THR A 35 -3.44 5.02 17.32
C THR A 35 -2.94 4.59 15.96
N ILE A 36 -3.84 4.28 15.03
CA ILE A 36 -3.48 3.99 13.63
C ILE A 36 -3.26 5.30 12.90
N LEU A 37 -2.04 5.50 12.38
CA LEU A 37 -1.64 6.67 11.61
C LEU A 37 -1.82 6.45 10.11
N ASP A 38 -1.62 5.22 9.64
CA ASP A 38 -1.88 4.82 8.27
C ASP A 38 -2.15 3.32 8.19
N ILE A 39 -2.95 2.91 7.21
CA ILE A 39 -3.28 1.50 6.97
C ILE A 39 -3.49 1.27 5.48
N GLY A 40 -2.90 0.19 4.96
CA GLY A 40 -3.08 -0.23 3.58
C GLY A 40 -3.12 -1.74 3.47
N GLN A 41 -4.06 -2.24 2.66
CA GLN A 41 -4.20 -3.66 2.37
C GLN A 41 -4.28 -3.89 0.88
N ALA A 42 -3.56 -4.89 0.41
CA ALA A 42 -3.66 -5.38 -0.97
C ALA A 42 -3.77 -6.90 -0.97
N ASP A 43 -4.62 -7.40 -1.87
CA ASP A 43 -4.75 -8.84 -2.15
C ASP A 43 -4.46 -9.12 -3.62
N ILE A 44 -3.52 -10.02 -3.90
CA ILE A 44 -3.22 -10.53 -5.22
C ILE A 44 -3.12 -12.05 -5.14
N HIS A 45 -4.00 -12.75 -5.84
CA HIS A 45 -4.03 -14.22 -5.88
C HIS A 45 -4.10 -14.84 -4.46
N ASN A 46 -5.05 -14.38 -3.66
CA ASN A 46 -5.25 -14.81 -2.26
C ASN A 46 -4.03 -14.58 -1.35
N THR A 47 -3.10 -13.73 -1.78
CA THR A 47 -1.96 -13.33 -0.96
C THR A 47 -2.19 -11.91 -0.44
N LEU A 48 -2.44 -11.81 0.86
CA LEU A 48 -2.61 -10.57 1.58
C LEU A 48 -1.25 -9.89 1.80
N SER A 49 -1.21 -8.59 1.59
CA SER A 49 -0.19 -7.70 2.10
C SER A 49 -0.87 -6.57 2.88
N LEU A 50 -0.73 -6.58 4.21
CA LEU A 50 -1.30 -5.59 5.11
C LEU A 50 -0.16 -4.79 5.75
N GLY A 51 -0.22 -3.48 5.63
CA GLY A 51 0.66 -2.54 6.31
C GLY A 51 -0.13 -1.67 7.28
N ILE A 52 0.33 -1.53 8.51
CA ILE A 52 -0.25 -0.65 9.52
C ILE A 52 0.87 0.16 10.15
N LEU A 53 0.78 1.48 10.05
CA LEU A 53 1.62 2.39 10.81
C LEU A 53 0.85 2.84 12.05
N CYS A 54 1.36 2.54 13.23
CA CYS A 54 0.69 2.90 14.48
C CYS A 54 1.63 3.63 15.43
N LYS A 55 1.02 4.42 16.30
CA LYS A 55 1.63 5.07 17.45
C LYS A 55 1.11 4.39 18.71
N THR A 56 2.00 4.01 19.61
CA THR A 56 1.65 3.39 20.90
C THR A 56 2.55 3.93 22.01
N GLU A 57 2.16 3.71 23.26
CA GLU A 57 3.04 3.96 24.39
C GLU A 57 4.19 2.95 24.40
N GLU A 58 5.40 3.39 24.74
CA GLU A 58 6.61 2.55 24.80
C GLU A 58 6.40 1.30 25.66
N GLN A 59 5.70 1.43 26.77
CA GLN A 59 5.41 0.30 27.67
C GLN A 59 4.50 -0.76 27.03
N HIS A 60 3.73 -0.44 26.00
CA HIS A 60 2.80 -1.36 25.33
C HIS A 60 3.41 -2.02 24.09
N SER A 61 4.44 -1.42 23.49
CA SER A 61 5.00 -1.87 22.22
C SER A 61 5.46 -3.34 22.25
N GLY A 62 6.13 -3.75 23.30
CA GLY A 62 6.57 -5.13 23.48
C GLY A 62 5.43 -6.14 23.61
N PHE A 63 4.33 -5.76 24.28
CA PHE A 63 3.14 -6.61 24.39
C PHE A 63 2.41 -6.74 23.05
N ILE A 64 2.24 -5.64 22.32
CA ILE A 64 1.66 -5.63 20.97
C ILE A 64 2.45 -6.55 20.05
N MET A 65 3.77 -6.38 19.97
CA MET A 65 4.63 -7.22 19.12
C MET A 65 4.51 -8.69 19.47
N LYS A 66 4.54 -9.03 20.77
CA LYS A 66 4.39 -10.41 21.24
C LYS A 66 3.04 -11.02 20.84
N GLU A 67 1.93 -10.33 21.11
CA GLU A 67 0.60 -10.85 20.79
C GLU A 67 0.40 -10.99 19.28
N LEU A 68 0.90 -10.04 18.48
CA LEU A 68 0.85 -10.12 17.02
C LEU A 68 1.69 -11.28 16.48
N LEU A 69 2.87 -11.57 17.06
CA LEU A 69 3.69 -12.73 16.68
C LEU A 69 2.95 -14.05 16.92
N PHE A 70 2.35 -14.21 18.10
CA PHE A 70 1.56 -15.41 18.41
C PHE A 70 0.35 -15.54 17.50
N LYS A 71 -0.37 -14.43 17.27
CA LYS A 71 -1.54 -14.44 16.38
C LYS A 71 -1.15 -14.75 14.94
N ALA A 72 -0.09 -14.13 14.41
CA ALA A 72 0.42 -14.41 13.07
C ALA A 72 0.80 -15.88 12.90
N SER A 73 1.51 -16.46 13.89
CA SER A 73 1.84 -17.89 13.90
C SER A 73 0.58 -18.76 13.85
N SER A 74 -0.44 -18.46 14.65
CA SER A 74 -1.69 -19.21 14.67
C SER A 74 -2.49 -19.11 13.37
N LEU A 75 -2.35 -18.00 12.64
CA LEU A 75 -3.00 -17.75 11.35
C LEU A 75 -2.17 -18.22 10.15
N GLY A 76 -0.93 -18.67 10.37
CA GLY A 76 -0.02 -19.09 9.30
C GLY A 76 0.47 -17.93 8.41
N VAL A 77 0.51 -16.71 8.95
CA VAL A 77 1.01 -15.53 8.25
C VAL A 77 2.32 -15.03 8.85
N THR A 78 3.07 -14.24 8.09
CA THR A 78 4.33 -13.62 8.55
C THR A 78 4.04 -12.20 9.00
N VAL A 79 4.54 -11.82 10.17
CA VAL A 79 4.54 -10.43 10.64
C VAL A 79 5.97 -9.92 10.78
N ARG A 80 6.18 -8.65 10.41
CA ARG A 80 7.44 -7.93 10.59
C ARG A 80 7.16 -6.56 11.18
N PHE A 81 8.05 -6.11 12.06
CA PHE A 81 7.97 -4.83 12.74
C PHE A 81 9.15 -3.96 12.34
N TYR A 82 8.88 -2.70 12.05
CA TYR A 82 9.88 -1.69 11.71
C TYR A 82 9.65 -0.48 12.60
N PRO A 83 10.56 -0.21 13.56
CA PRO A 83 10.52 1.04 14.32
C PRO A 83 10.68 2.21 13.36
N ILE A 84 9.88 3.25 13.55
CA ILE A 84 9.94 4.47 12.76
C ILE A 84 10.27 5.62 13.70
N THR A 85 11.26 6.42 13.35
CA THR A 85 11.58 7.61 14.14
C THR A 85 10.57 8.74 13.85
N THR A 86 10.39 9.63 14.81
CA THR A 86 9.52 10.81 14.61
C THR A 86 9.94 11.60 13.38
N LYS A 87 11.25 11.75 13.15
CA LYS A 87 11.78 12.45 11.99
C LYS A 87 11.40 11.77 10.67
N GLU A 88 11.58 10.45 10.58
CA GLU A 88 11.17 9.69 9.38
C GLU A 88 9.68 9.84 9.08
N TYR A 89 8.86 9.83 10.13
CA TYR A 89 7.41 10.04 9.99
C TYR A 89 7.09 11.46 9.50
N GLU A 90 7.69 12.49 10.10
CA GLU A 90 7.50 13.88 9.70
C GLU A 90 7.97 14.13 8.27
N ASP A 91 9.13 13.61 7.88
CA ASP A 91 9.65 13.69 6.52
C ASP A 91 8.69 13.02 5.52
N TRP A 92 8.14 11.86 5.90
CA TRP A 92 7.15 11.15 5.07
C TRP A 92 5.84 11.95 4.95
N VAL A 93 5.32 12.52 6.05
CA VAL A 93 4.11 13.37 6.03
C VAL A 93 4.33 14.60 5.15
N ASN A 94 5.48 15.25 5.26
CA ASN A 94 5.80 16.42 4.44
C ASN A 94 5.86 16.09 2.93
N MET A 95 6.25 14.87 2.57
CA MET A 95 6.19 14.41 1.18
C MET A 95 4.75 14.14 0.70
N GLN A 96 3.78 13.92 1.60
CA GLN A 96 2.38 13.67 1.25
C GLN A 96 1.65 14.91 0.71
N GLY A 97 2.10 16.12 1.03
CA GLY A 97 1.48 17.39 0.60
C GLY A 97 1.61 17.71 -0.90
N LYS A 98 2.20 16.83 -1.72
CA LYS A 98 2.34 17.01 -3.16
C LYS A 98 1.03 16.70 -3.89
N ASN A 99 0.86 17.30 -5.08
CA ASN A 99 -0.28 17.06 -5.94
C ASN A 99 -0.46 15.57 -6.23
N ARG A 100 -1.70 15.11 -6.21
CA ARG A 100 -2.09 13.75 -6.55
C ARG A 100 -2.80 13.73 -7.90
N TYR A 101 -2.52 12.71 -8.68
CA TYR A 101 -3.13 12.45 -9.98
C TYR A 101 -3.60 11.00 -10.02
N ILE A 102 -4.71 10.79 -10.70
CA ILE A 102 -5.19 9.46 -11.06
C ILE A 102 -4.98 9.28 -12.55
N LEU A 103 -4.22 8.26 -12.91
CA LEU A 103 -4.02 7.84 -14.28
C LEU A 103 -4.74 6.51 -14.50
N THR A 104 -5.62 6.48 -15.50
CA THR A 104 -6.37 5.27 -15.86
C THR A 104 -5.89 4.75 -17.20
N LEU A 105 -5.38 3.51 -17.22
CA LEU A 105 -5.02 2.79 -18.42
C LEU A 105 -6.16 1.84 -18.80
N LEU A 106 -6.71 2.04 -19.99
CA LEU A 106 -7.76 1.20 -20.57
C LEU A 106 -7.21 0.42 -21.75
N GLY A 107 -7.48 -0.86 -21.80
CA GLY A 107 -7.04 -1.71 -22.91
C GLY A 107 -7.83 -3.00 -23.02
N ARG A 108 -7.67 -3.71 -24.12
CA ARG A 108 -8.22 -5.06 -24.26
C ARG A 108 -7.43 -6.08 -23.43
N LYS A 109 -6.14 -5.91 -23.38
CA LYS A 109 -5.19 -6.79 -22.70
C LYS A 109 -4.14 -5.93 -21.98
N LEU A 110 -3.73 -6.34 -20.79
CA LEU A 110 -2.65 -5.69 -20.06
C LEU A 110 -1.34 -6.36 -20.43
N SER A 111 -0.44 -5.63 -21.05
CA SER A 111 0.90 -6.11 -21.34
C SER A 111 1.94 -5.44 -20.43
N ALA A 112 3.00 -6.19 -20.10
CA ALA A 112 4.13 -5.62 -19.36
C ALA A 112 4.74 -4.41 -20.08
N ARG A 113 4.71 -4.41 -21.44
CA ARG A 113 5.18 -3.29 -22.25
C ARG A 113 4.41 -2.00 -21.97
N GLN A 114 3.08 -2.06 -21.89
CA GLN A 114 2.23 -0.89 -21.59
C GLN A 114 2.50 -0.36 -20.18
N ILE A 115 2.55 -1.25 -19.20
CA ILE A 115 2.86 -0.86 -17.80
C ILE A 115 4.26 -0.23 -17.73
N SER A 116 5.26 -0.85 -18.38
CA SER A 116 6.62 -0.31 -18.42
C SER A 116 6.69 1.08 -19.08
N ALA A 117 5.96 1.29 -20.18
CA ALA A 117 5.93 2.59 -20.86
C ALA A 117 5.31 3.67 -19.95
N VAL A 118 4.16 3.40 -19.33
CA VAL A 118 3.52 4.34 -18.39
C VAL A 118 4.45 4.67 -17.22
N THR A 119 4.99 3.65 -16.55
CA THR A 119 5.82 3.85 -15.35
C THR A 119 7.13 4.59 -15.68
N ARG A 120 7.69 4.38 -16.86
CA ARG A 120 8.87 5.11 -17.33
C ARG A 120 8.58 6.58 -17.53
N ILE A 121 7.48 6.93 -18.22
CA ILE A 121 7.07 8.34 -18.40
C ILE A 121 6.91 9.03 -17.04
N LEU A 122 6.22 8.38 -16.09
CA LEU A 122 6.05 8.93 -14.76
C LEU A 122 7.39 9.14 -14.04
N ALA A 123 8.29 8.15 -14.11
CA ALA A 123 9.62 8.25 -13.50
C ALA A 123 10.48 9.38 -14.11
N GLU A 124 10.49 9.53 -15.43
CA GLU A 124 11.19 10.61 -16.14
C GLU A 124 10.69 12.00 -15.73
N GLN A 125 9.40 12.10 -15.43
CA GLN A 125 8.76 13.32 -14.91
C GLN A 125 8.96 13.53 -13.40
N GLY A 126 9.65 12.62 -12.71
CA GLY A 126 9.89 12.71 -11.26
C GLY A 126 8.66 12.41 -10.41
N MET A 127 7.68 11.72 -10.98
CA MET A 127 6.44 11.34 -10.29
C MET A 127 6.62 10.03 -9.52
N ASN A 128 6.02 9.95 -8.32
CA ASN A 128 5.97 8.72 -7.54
C ASN A 128 4.65 7.99 -7.75
N ILE A 129 4.70 6.67 -7.86
CA ILE A 129 3.51 5.82 -7.92
C ILE A 129 3.24 5.32 -6.52
N ASP A 130 2.11 5.72 -5.93
CA ASP A 130 1.70 5.32 -4.58
C ASP A 130 0.93 4.00 -4.59
N ALA A 131 0.12 3.76 -5.63
CA ALA A 131 -0.63 2.53 -5.79
C ALA A 131 -0.90 2.21 -7.27
N ILE A 132 -0.99 0.92 -7.57
CA ILE A 132 -1.47 0.41 -8.86
C ILE A 132 -2.59 -0.58 -8.56
N LYS A 133 -3.76 -0.37 -9.14
CA LYS A 133 -4.92 -1.21 -8.88
C LYS A 133 -5.63 -1.61 -10.17
N ARG A 134 -5.86 -2.90 -10.37
CA ARG A 134 -6.75 -3.37 -11.43
C ARG A 134 -8.20 -3.19 -10.99
N LEU A 135 -8.99 -2.46 -11.76
CA LEU A 135 -10.40 -2.17 -11.49
C LEU A 135 -11.35 -3.20 -12.11
N THR A 136 -10.91 -3.90 -13.16
CA THR A 136 -11.70 -4.93 -13.83
C THR A 136 -11.51 -6.31 -13.20
N GLY A 137 -12.56 -7.14 -13.27
CA GLY A 137 -12.52 -8.53 -12.82
C GLY A 137 -11.42 -9.35 -13.52
N ARG A 138 -11.05 -10.47 -12.91
CA ARG A 138 -10.18 -11.47 -13.50
C ARG A 138 -11.06 -12.45 -14.25
N ILE A 139 -10.56 -12.97 -15.34
CA ILE A 139 -11.23 -13.93 -16.20
C ILE A 139 -10.40 -15.18 -16.33
N PRO A 140 -11.02 -16.34 -16.60
CA PRO A 140 -10.32 -17.58 -16.89
C PRO A 140 -9.33 -17.41 -18.04
N LEU A 141 -8.25 -18.20 -18.03
CA LEU A 141 -7.17 -18.06 -19.03
C LEU A 141 -7.63 -18.39 -20.46
N ASP A 142 -8.56 -19.31 -20.61
CA ASP A 142 -9.16 -19.73 -21.87
C ASP A 142 -10.05 -18.65 -22.51
N GLU A 143 -10.61 -17.75 -21.71
CA GLU A 143 -11.41 -16.62 -22.18
C GLU A 143 -10.60 -15.35 -22.41
N CYS A 144 -9.32 -15.34 -22.03
CA CYS A 144 -8.48 -14.15 -21.94
C CYS A 144 -8.28 -13.42 -23.27
N ASP A 145 -8.39 -14.12 -24.41
CA ASP A 145 -8.10 -13.55 -25.72
C ASP A 145 -9.34 -12.96 -26.45
N THR A 146 -10.55 -13.27 -26.01
CA THR A 146 -11.75 -12.95 -26.80
C THR A 146 -12.64 -11.83 -26.29
N LYS A 147 -12.66 -11.54 -24.97
CA LYS A 147 -13.67 -10.66 -24.37
C LYS A 147 -13.14 -9.61 -23.37
N THR A 148 -11.82 -9.46 -23.23
CA THR A 148 -11.29 -8.68 -22.14
C THR A 148 -11.26 -7.18 -22.39
N ARG A 149 -11.82 -6.46 -21.45
CA ARG A 149 -11.44 -5.08 -21.17
C ARG A 149 -10.67 -5.08 -19.86
N ALA A 150 -9.49 -4.48 -19.88
CA ALA A 150 -8.68 -4.30 -18.69
C ALA A 150 -8.60 -2.82 -18.36
N CYS A 151 -8.81 -2.52 -17.08
CA CYS A 151 -8.68 -1.17 -16.53
C CYS A 151 -7.71 -1.22 -15.36
N ILE A 152 -6.64 -0.45 -15.44
CA ILE A 152 -5.71 -0.23 -14.34
C ILE A 152 -5.71 1.25 -13.95
N GLU A 153 -5.79 1.49 -12.67
CA GLU A 153 -5.64 2.79 -12.06
C GLU A 153 -4.26 2.90 -11.39
N PHE A 154 -3.57 3.99 -11.66
CA PHE A 154 -2.35 4.41 -10.98
C PHE A 154 -2.67 5.62 -10.14
N SER A 155 -2.45 5.55 -8.84
CA SER A 155 -2.41 6.71 -7.96
C SER A 155 -0.99 7.25 -7.96
N VAL A 156 -0.82 8.49 -8.43
CA VAL A 156 0.49 9.10 -8.68
C VAL A 156 0.59 10.41 -7.91
N ARG A 157 1.76 10.67 -7.35
CA ARG A 157 2.03 11.86 -6.54
C ARG A 157 3.28 12.59 -7.03
N GLY A 158 3.23 13.91 -6.96
CA GLY A 158 4.36 14.77 -7.26
C GLY A 158 3.99 15.96 -8.12
N THR A 159 5.00 16.72 -8.52
CA THR A 159 4.87 17.80 -9.50
C THR A 159 5.65 17.39 -10.74
N PRO A 160 4.99 17.13 -11.88
CA PRO A 160 5.69 16.73 -13.08
C PRO A 160 6.59 17.87 -13.56
N LYS A 161 7.75 17.53 -14.12
CA LYS A 161 8.70 18.50 -14.71
C LYS A 161 8.05 19.28 -15.84
N ASP A 162 7.32 18.57 -16.70
CA ASP A 162 6.50 19.13 -17.77
C ASP A 162 5.19 18.37 -17.87
N ARG A 163 4.12 18.99 -17.36
CA ARG A 163 2.78 18.40 -17.32
C ARG A 163 2.21 18.16 -18.71
N ILE A 164 2.44 19.08 -19.65
CA ILE A 164 1.88 18.99 -21.00
C ILE A 164 2.56 17.86 -21.75
N ALA A 165 3.89 17.83 -21.76
CA ALA A 165 4.65 16.76 -22.39
C ALA A 165 4.32 15.38 -21.79
N MET A 166 4.12 15.28 -20.46
CA MET A 166 3.70 14.05 -19.81
C MET A 166 2.34 13.58 -20.32
N GLN A 167 1.36 14.49 -20.40
CA GLN A 167 0.02 14.15 -20.89
C GLN A 167 0.05 13.69 -22.35
N GLU A 168 0.78 14.39 -23.22
CA GLU A 168 0.92 14.04 -24.63
C GLU A 168 1.55 12.64 -24.79
N GLN A 169 2.64 12.35 -24.07
CA GLN A 169 3.30 11.05 -24.10
C GLN A 169 2.39 9.92 -23.62
N LEU A 170 1.62 10.16 -22.55
CA LEU A 170 0.68 9.15 -22.02
C LEU A 170 -0.49 8.90 -22.97
N MET A 171 -0.95 9.91 -23.69
CA MET A 171 -2.05 9.77 -24.67
C MET A 171 -1.63 9.06 -25.97
N GLN A 172 -0.34 8.94 -26.23
CA GLN A 172 0.22 8.24 -27.41
C GLN A 172 0.45 6.74 -27.18
N LEU A 173 0.24 6.24 -25.96
CA LEU A 173 0.39 4.82 -25.60
C LEU A 173 -0.85 4.00 -25.95
#